data_72bcdf54fcdc5a4da5dfca8963f662ec
#
_entry.id   72bcdf54fcdc5a4da5dfca8963f662ec
#
_cell.length_a   1.000
_cell.length_b   1.000
_cell.length_c   1.000
_cell.angle_alpha   90.00
_cell.angle_beta   90.00
_cell.angle_gamma   90.00
#
_symmetry.space_group_name_H-M   'P 1'
#
loop_
_entity.id
_entity.type
_entity.pdbx_description
1 polymer ?
#
loop_
_entity_poly.entity_id
_entity_poly.type
_entity_poly.pdbx_seq_one_letter_code
_entity_poly.pdbx_strand_id
1 'polypeptide(L)'
;MNEYFARRSPTAKNKYTGMYKGYNLVTVVAEGFSPYAIDKDLTPTLYKMRSEGFDFTNFYTPIWGVSTSDGEYIVSTGLIPKSGVWSFYESSENYMPYCLGNMFRSIGCENVNAYHNNSYTY
;
A
#
# COMPACT_ATOMS: atom_id res chain seq x y z
N MET A 1 3.00 25.10 4.97
CA MET A 1 2.79 23.63 5.01
C MET A 1 3.43 23.01 6.26
N ASN A 2 4.70 23.24 6.54
CA ASN A 2 5.40 22.64 7.70
C ASN A 2 4.73 22.98 9.05
N GLU A 3 4.32 24.22 9.27
CA GLU A 3 3.60 24.63 10.51
C GLU A 3 2.26 23.89 10.69
N TYR A 4 1.54 23.64 9.60
CA TYR A 4 0.28 22.90 9.65
C TYR A 4 0.51 21.48 10.15
N PHE A 5 1.50 20.76 9.59
CA PHE A 5 1.79 19.39 9.99
C PHE A 5 2.45 19.29 11.37
N ALA A 6 3.28 20.26 11.75
CA ALA A 6 3.88 20.32 13.09
C ALA A 6 2.84 20.40 14.23
N ARG A 7 1.64 20.93 13.93
CA ARG A 7 0.53 21.04 14.90
C ARG A 7 -0.40 19.83 14.89
N ARG A 8 -0.19 18.84 14.02
CA ARG A 8 -1.02 17.65 13.96
C ARG A 8 -0.46 16.54 14.85
N SER A 9 -1.34 15.93 15.65
CA SER A 9 -0.98 14.75 16.41
C SER A 9 -0.77 13.58 15.44
N PRO A 10 0.33 12.85 15.53
CA PRO A 10 0.53 11.64 14.73
C PRO A 10 -0.48 10.56 15.12
N THR A 11 -0.64 9.57 14.25
CA THR A 11 -1.45 8.40 14.54
C THR A 11 -0.94 7.70 15.79
N ALA A 12 -1.83 7.48 16.75
CA ALA A 12 -1.47 6.82 18.00
C ALA A 12 -1.13 5.34 17.79
N LYS A 13 -0.21 4.84 18.59
CA LYS A 13 0.07 3.41 18.67
C LYS A 13 -1.12 2.68 19.32
N ASN A 14 -1.36 1.45 18.90
CA ASN A 14 -2.38 0.59 19.47
C ASN A 14 -1.78 -0.76 19.93
N LYS A 15 -2.63 -1.67 20.42
CA LYS A 15 -2.20 -2.98 20.92
C LYS A 15 -1.52 -3.89 19.89
N TYR A 16 -1.69 -3.58 18.61
CA TYR A 16 -1.08 -4.35 17.49
C TYR A 16 0.25 -3.76 17.04
N THR A 17 0.63 -2.57 17.53
CA THR A 17 1.86 -1.91 17.13
C THR A 17 3.09 -2.75 17.49
N GLY A 18 3.87 -3.12 16.48
CA GLY A 18 5.06 -3.95 16.64
C GLY A 18 4.79 -5.45 16.76
N MET A 19 3.54 -5.90 16.63
CA MET A 19 3.16 -7.32 16.71
C MET A 19 3.98 -8.20 15.76
N TYR A 20 4.28 -7.71 14.58
CA TYR A 20 5.01 -8.44 13.54
C TYR A 20 6.46 -7.97 13.37
N LYS A 21 7.06 -7.38 14.43
CA LYS A 21 8.47 -6.99 14.40
C LYS A 21 9.36 -8.20 14.10
N GLY A 22 10.20 -8.10 13.06
CA GLY A 22 11.08 -9.18 12.62
C GLY A 22 10.46 -10.15 11.59
N TYR A 23 9.19 -9.95 11.23
CA TYR A 23 8.57 -10.70 10.15
C TYR A 23 8.82 -10.04 8.79
N ASN A 24 8.71 -10.83 7.72
CA ASN A 24 8.71 -10.31 6.36
C ASN A 24 7.35 -9.68 6.03
N LEU A 25 7.36 -8.56 5.30
CA LEU A 25 6.16 -7.98 4.71
C LEU A 25 6.09 -8.39 3.24
N VAL A 26 4.97 -9.01 2.87
CA VAL A 26 4.61 -9.25 1.47
C VAL A 26 3.37 -8.42 1.17
N THR A 27 3.50 -7.44 0.28
CA THR A 27 2.38 -6.61 -0.17
C THR A 27 1.97 -7.04 -1.56
N VAL A 28 0.69 -7.30 -1.74
CA VAL A 28 0.12 -7.67 -3.05
C VAL A 28 -0.96 -6.65 -3.41
N VAL A 29 -0.75 -5.93 -4.52
CA VAL A 29 -1.76 -5.10 -5.15
C VAL A 29 -2.40 -5.94 -6.25
N ALA A 30 -3.60 -6.42 -5.98
CA ALA A 30 -4.32 -7.30 -6.91
C ALA A 30 -5.15 -6.48 -7.89
N GLU A 31 -4.70 -6.43 -9.15
CA GLU A 31 -5.38 -5.72 -10.21
C GLU A 31 -6.64 -6.46 -10.66
N GLY A 32 -7.67 -5.69 -11.02
CA GLY A 32 -8.94 -6.25 -11.51
C GLY A 32 -9.63 -7.19 -10.55
N PHE A 33 -9.24 -7.15 -9.27
CA PHE A 33 -9.72 -8.08 -8.25
C PHE A 33 -10.94 -7.52 -7.51
N SER A 34 -11.97 -8.36 -7.37
CA SER A 34 -13.17 -8.04 -6.60
C SER A 34 -13.27 -8.89 -5.33
N PRO A 35 -13.74 -8.35 -4.21
CA PRO A 35 -14.03 -9.13 -3.00
C PRO A 35 -14.97 -10.32 -3.22
N TYR A 36 -15.80 -10.29 -4.26
CA TYR A 36 -16.66 -11.42 -4.67
C TYR A 36 -15.87 -12.64 -5.14
N ALA A 37 -14.59 -12.46 -5.52
CA ALA A 37 -13.73 -13.57 -5.88
C ALA A 37 -13.15 -14.33 -4.65
N ILE A 38 -13.41 -13.84 -3.43
CA ILE A 38 -13.00 -14.53 -2.21
C ILE A 38 -14.06 -15.54 -1.84
N ASP A 39 -13.82 -16.78 -2.22
CA ASP A 39 -14.73 -17.90 -2.02
C ASP A 39 -13.99 -19.07 -1.36
N LYS A 40 -14.68 -19.77 -0.48
CA LYS A 40 -14.06 -20.83 0.32
C LYS A 40 -13.63 -22.05 -0.51
N ASP A 41 -14.33 -22.31 -1.62
CA ASP A 41 -14.10 -23.49 -2.46
C ASP A 41 -13.25 -23.13 -3.69
N LEU A 42 -13.42 -21.93 -4.26
CA LEU A 42 -12.70 -21.46 -5.45
C LEU A 42 -11.35 -20.78 -5.12
N THR A 43 -11.30 -20.03 -4.02
CA THR A 43 -10.10 -19.30 -3.59
C THR A 43 -9.80 -19.54 -2.10
N PRO A 44 -9.61 -20.80 -1.67
CA PRO A 44 -9.52 -21.16 -0.26
C PRO A 44 -8.42 -20.45 0.51
N THR A 45 -7.29 -20.14 -0.14
CA THR A 45 -6.19 -19.39 0.47
C THR A 45 -6.59 -17.97 0.78
N LEU A 46 -7.24 -17.27 -0.13
CA LEU A 46 -7.72 -15.89 0.10
C LEU A 46 -8.82 -15.87 1.15
N TYR A 47 -9.72 -16.83 1.10
CA TYR A 47 -10.75 -17.00 2.12
C TYR A 47 -10.15 -17.20 3.51
N LYS A 48 -9.13 -18.04 3.64
CA LYS A 48 -8.42 -18.25 4.90
C LYS A 48 -7.72 -16.97 5.39
N MET A 49 -7.01 -16.26 4.52
CA MET A 49 -6.37 -14.99 4.85
C MET A 49 -7.38 -13.97 5.38
N ARG A 50 -8.53 -13.86 4.75
CA ARG A 50 -9.61 -12.96 5.16
C ARG A 50 -10.22 -13.36 6.50
N SER A 51 -10.47 -14.66 6.71
CA SER A 51 -11.15 -15.16 7.92
C SER A 51 -10.25 -15.20 9.16
N GLU A 52 -8.94 -15.36 8.99
CA GLU A 52 -7.96 -15.47 10.08
C GLU A 52 -7.14 -14.17 10.29
N GLY A 53 -7.18 -13.24 9.33
CA GLY A 53 -6.45 -11.99 9.35
C GLY A 53 -7.31 -10.77 9.73
N PHE A 54 -6.78 -9.58 9.43
CA PHE A 54 -7.54 -8.33 9.52
C PHE A 54 -8.31 -8.11 8.22
N ASP A 55 -9.62 -8.10 8.29
CA ASP A 55 -10.49 -7.73 7.18
C ASP A 55 -11.02 -6.30 7.39
N PHE A 56 -10.54 -5.36 6.56
CA PHE A 56 -10.95 -3.96 6.62
C PHE A 56 -12.20 -3.75 5.77
N THR A 57 -13.36 -4.01 6.33
CA THR A 57 -14.66 -3.98 5.63
C THR A 57 -15.10 -2.60 5.16
N ASN A 58 -14.48 -1.55 5.68
CA ASN A 58 -14.77 -0.15 5.33
C ASN A 58 -13.53 0.53 4.71
N PHE A 59 -12.85 -0.17 3.82
CA PHE A 59 -11.68 0.32 3.10
C PHE A 59 -12.07 0.78 1.69
N TYR A 60 -11.66 2.00 1.33
CA TYR A 60 -11.91 2.61 0.03
C TYR A 60 -10.61 3.03 -0.62
N THR A 61 -10.46 2.77 -1.90
CA THR A 61 -9.29 3.17 -2.67
C THR A 61 -9.58 4.50 -3.38
N PRO A 62 -8.89 5.60 -3.04
CA PRO A 62 -9.06 6.89 -3.71
C PRO A 62 -8.33 6.91 -5.06
N ILE A 63 -8.95 6.36 -6.08
CA ILE A 63 -8.45 6.37 -7.45
C ILE A 63 -9.16 7.41 -8.29
N TRP A 64 -8.46 8.06 -9.21
CA TRP A 64 -8.99 9.17 -10.00
C TRP A 64 -9.08 8.90 -11.50
N GLY A 65 -8.09 8.26 -12.08
CA GLY A 65 -8.11 8.05 -13.52
C GLY A 65 -7.05 7.08 -14.03
N VAL A 66 -6.09 6.76 -13.19
CA VAL A 66 -5.01 5.81 -13.53
C VAL A 66 -5.08 4.61 -12.58
N SER A 67 -6.22 3.96 -12.56
CA SER A 67 -6.69 2.95 -11.63
C SER A 67 -5.60 2.15 -10.88
N THR A 68 -4.89 1.24 -11.54
CA THR A 68 -3.86 0.40 -10.92
C THR A 68 -2.68 1.21 -10.40
N SER A 69 -2.17 2.15 -11.19
CA SER A 69 -1.05 3.00 -10.79
C SER A 69 -1.39 3.89 -9.59
N ASP A 70 -2.63 4.40 -9.51
CA ASP A 70 -3.10 5.14 -8.33
C ASP A 70 -3.16 4.24 -7.08
N GLY A 71 -3.63 3.00 -7.23
CA GLY A 71 -3.65 2.01 -6.15
C GLY A 71 -2.25 1.67 -5.65
N GLU A 72 -1.31 1.44 -6.55
CA GLU A 72 0.10 1.18 -6.20
C GLU A 72 0.78 2.40 -5.57
N TYR A 73 0.47 3.60 -6.04
CA TYR A 73 0.95 4.85 -5.44
C TYR A 73 0.53 4.97 -3.98
N ILE A 74 -0.75 4.72 -3.69
CA ILE A 74 -1.30 4.77 -2.32
C ILE A 74 -0.60 3.77 -1.42
N VAL A 75 -0.49 2.51 -1.86
CA VAL A 75 0.14 1.44 -1.07
C VAL A 75 1.61 1.72 -0.83
N SER A 76 2.32 2.22 -1.84
CA SER A 76 3.77 2.46 -1.75
C SER A 76 4.13 3.70 -0.95
N THR A 77 3.29 4.73 -0.95
CA THR A 77 3.62 6.05 -0.40
C THR A 77 2.76 6.46 0.78
N GLY A 78 1.57 5.88 0.95
CA GLY A 78 0.57 6.34 1.90
C GLY A 78 -0.09 7.68 1.54
N LEU A 79 0.12 8.18 0.32
CA LEU A 79 -0.41 9.46 -0.16
C LEU A 79 -1.60 9.24 -1.10
N ILE A 80 -2.53 10.19 -1.09
CA ILE A 80 -3.65 10.21 -2.03
C ILE A 80 -3.16 10.78 -3.37
N PRO A 81 -3.36 10.08 -4.50
CA PRO A 81 -2.97 10.59 -5.81
C PRO A 81 -3.75 11.84 -6.18
N LYS A 82 -3.15 12.70 -6.99
CA LYS A 82 -3.78 13.94 -7.45
C LYS A 82 -4.68 13.66 -8.66
N SER A 83 -5.91 14.17 -8.62
CA SER A 83 -6.82 14.07 -9.75
C SER A 83 -6.25 14.72 -11.01
N GLY A 84 -6.41 14.05 -12.15
CA GLY A 84 -5.92 14.51 -13.44
C GLY A 84 -4.41 14.46 -13.65
N VAL A 85 -3.69 13.78 -12.74
CA VAL A 85 -2.22 13.65 -12.79
C VAL A 85 -1.85 12.20 -12.55
N TRP A 86 -0.98 11.66 -13.38
CA TRP A 86 -0.37 10.36 -13.13
C TRP A 86 0.68 10.46 -12.01
N SER A 87 0.19 10.49 -10.78
CA SER A 87 0.98 10.81 -9.58
C SER A 87 2.17 9.86 -9.37
N PHE A 88 2.03 8.59 -9.71
CA PHE A 88 3.10 7.61 -9.60
C PHE A 88 4.27 7.95 -10.54
N TYR A 89 3.97 8.26 -11.79
CA TYR A 89 4.96 8.67 -12.78
C TYR A 89 5.61 10.01 -12.43
N GLU A 90 4.80 11.02 -12.15
CA GLU A 90 5.29 12.37 -11.82
C GLU A 90 6.19 12.42 -10.58
N SER A 91 5.99 11.49 -9.65
CA SER A 91 6.82 11.41 -8.43
C SER A 91 8.03 10.47 -8.57
N SER A 92 8.18 9.76 -9.68
CA SER A 92 9.20 8.71 -9.85
C SER A 92 10.63 9.22 -9.73
N GLU A 93 10.89 10.47 -10.13
CA GLU A 93 12.21 11.11 -10.02
C GLU A 93 12.42 11.83 -8.69
N ASN A 94 11.41 11.91 -7.83
CA ASN A 94 11.51 12.55 -6.54
C ASN A 94 12.08 11.59 -5.49
N TYR A 95 12.90 12.14 -4.58
CA TYR A 95 13.26 11.39 -3.39
C TYR A 95 12.05 11.30 -2.44
N MET A 96 11.54 10.09 -2.24
CA MET A 96 10.37 9.79 -1.42
C MET A 96 10.79 9.03 -0.15
N PRO A 97 11.22 9.71 0.92
CA PRO A 97 11.78 9.06 2.12
C PRO A 97 10.79 8.15 2.84
N TYR A 98 9.51 8.42 2.70
CA TYR A 98 8.44 7.69 3.38
C TYR A 98 7.76 6.62 2.52
N CYS A 99 8.23 6.36 1.30
CA CYS A 99 7.73 5.20 0.57
C CYS A 99 8.24 3.90 1.22
N LEU A 100 7.45 2.83 1.11
CA LEU A 100 7.71 1.56 1.80
C LEU A 100 9.17 1.09 1.66
N GLY A 101 9.72 1.11 0.44
CA GLY A 101 11.08 0.67 0.18
C GLY A 101 12.13 1.45 0.97
N ASN A 102 12.02 2.77 0.97
CA ASN A 102 12.97 3.64 1.69
C ASN A 102 12.79 3.54 3.20
N MET A 103 11.55 3.42 3.69
CA MET A 103 11.28 3.22 5.11
C MET A 103 11.89 1.91 5.62
N PHE A 104 11.71 0.81 4.91
CA PHE A 104 12.30 -0.47 5.31
C PHE A 104 13.83 -0.43 5.27
N ARG A 105 14.42 0.17 4.25
CA ARG A 105 15.88 0.36 4.20
C ARG A 105 16.39 1.22 5.35
N SER A 106 15.67 2.26 5.73
CA SER A 106 16.08 3.16 6.83
C SER A 106 16.12 2.47 8.19
N ILE A 107 15.41 1.37 8.36
CA ILE A 107 15.43 0.55 9.58
C ILE A 107 16.31 -0.69 9.47
N GLY A 108 17.14 -0.79 8.42
CA GLY A 108 18.14 -1.83 8.25
C GLY A 108 17.67 -3.07 7.47
N CYS A 109 16.54 -3.02 6.77
CA CYS A 109 16.16 -4.09 5.86
C CYS A 109 17.02 -4.04 4.59
N GLU A 110 17.83 -5.05 4.39
CA GLU A 110 18.71 -5.18 3.21
C GLU A 110 17.94 -5.66 1.97
N ASN A 111 16.96 -6.54 2.16
CA ASN A 111 16.19 -7.15 1.09
C ASN A 111 14.83 -6.47 0.92
N VAL A 112 14.81 -5.45 0.07
CA VAL A 112 13.57 -4.76 -0.33
C VAL A 112 13.46 -4.86 -1.85
N ASN A 113 12.52 -5.65 -2.32
CA ASN A 113 12.30 -5.92 -3.73
C ASN A 113 10.85 -5.59 -4.10
N ALA A 114 10.66 -5.16 -5.34
CA ALA A 114 9.34 -4.99 -5.94
C ALA A 114 9.30 -5.77 -7.25
N TYR A 115 8.15 -6.33 -7.56
CA TYR A 115 7.89 -7.02 -8.80
C TYR A 115 6.61 -6.46 -9.41
N HIS A 116 6.66 -6.18 -10.70
CA HIS A 116 5.52 -5.82 -11.51
C HIS A 116 5.44 -6.74 -12.72
N ASN A 117 4.26 -7.24 -13.05
CA ASN A 117 4.10 -8.24 -14.11
C ASN A 117 4.05 -7.65 -15.53
N ASN A 118 4.10 -6.33 -15.66
CA ASN A 118 3.97 -5.61 -16.90
C ASN A 118 4.92 -4.39 -16.94
N SER A 119 5.13 -3.83 -18.10
CA SER A 119 6.02 -2.69 -18.34
C SER A 119 5.36 -1.33 -18.15
N TYR A 120 4.26 -1.21 -17.43
CA TYR A 120 3.53 0.05 -17.25
C TYR A 120 3.23 0.77 -18.58
N THR A 121 2.45 0.14 -19.41
CA THR A 121 2.09 0.69 -20.73
C THR A 121 0.65 1.21 -20.81
N TYR A 122 0.04 1.52 -19.68
CA TYR A 122 -1.29 2.12 -19.63
C TYR A 122 -1.26 3.58 -19.26
#